data_79f125901df06db6a2fbdde6d29c059e
#
_entry.id   79f125901df06db6a2fbdde6d29c059e
#
_cell.length_a   1.000
_cell.length_b   1.000
_cell.length_c   1.000
_cell.angle_alpha   90.00
_cell.angle_beta   90.00
_cell.angle_gamma   90.00
#
_symmetry.space_group_name_H-M   'P 1'
#
loop_
_entity.id
_entity.type
_entity.pdbx_description
1 polymer ?
#
loop_
_entity_poly.entity_id
_entity_poly.type
_entity_poly.pdbx_seq_one_letter_code
_entity_poly.pdbx_strand_id
1 'polypeptide(L)'
;MMKKGIFVITIVISIAVIIWGFYSYNSRINNLSKADKGKEVVKNSSEKNQIDLTYKKYYKNLPKSVQNKIDDISSKNKEVTLTCIWQSDSVISEQFQQNLQKYYGNKFWNIKNITYNGETSEQLLAEKVENQVLATNPDVVLYEAPLFNDNQNIEATASRTSNEQLITNLASTGAEVIVQPSPPIYGGVVYPVQEEQFKQSLSTKYPYIDYWASYPDKNSDEMKGLFSDDGVYRTLNDSGNKVWLDYITKYFTAN
;
A
#
# COMPACT_ATOMS: atom_id res chain seq x y z
N MET A 1 27.28 -7.28 -44.70
CA MET A 1 27.87 -6.39 -43.69
C MET A 1 26.95 -5.20 -43.28
N MET A 2 25.98 -4.77 -44.10
CA MET A 2 25.09 -3.59 -43.83
C MET A 2 24.12 -3.74 -42.66
N LYS A 3 23.65 -4.96 -42.32
CA LYS A 3 22.61 -5.12 -41.26
C LYS A 3 23.11 -4.87 -39.82
N LYS A 4 24.40 -5.08 -39.52
CA LYS A 4 24.99 -4.84 -38.19
C LYS A 4 25.16 -3.34 -37.88
N GLY A 5 25.45 -2.50 -38.90
CA GLY A 5 25.60 -1.06 -38.71
C GLY A 5 24.28 -0.35 -38.40
N ILE A 6 23.17 -0.76 -39.02
CA ILE A 6 21.84 -0.20 -38.78
C ILE A 6 21.39 -0.51 -37.37
N PHE A 7 21.62 -1.70 -36.85
CA PHE A 7 21.23 -2.11 -35.49
C PHE A 7 21.97 -1.29 -34.42
N VAL A 8 23.26 -1.04 -34.59
CA VAL A 8 24.07 -0.22 -33.68
C VAL A 8 23.60 1.24 -33.68
N ILE A 9 23.27 1.80 -34.84
CA ILE A 9 22.75 3.17 -34.96
C ILE A 9 21.40 3.32 -34.26
N THR A 10 20.52 2.31 -34.38
CA THR A 10 19.21 2.34 -33.70
C THR A 10 19.34 2.34 -32.17
N ILE A 11 20.27 1.55 -31.62
CA ILE A 11 20.54 1.52 -30.17
C ILE A 11 21.07 2.87 -29.67
N VAL A 12 22.01 3.48 -30.41
CA VAL A 12 22.59 4.78 -30.03
C VAL A 12 21.53 5.88 -30.03
N ILE A 13 20.64 5.88 -31.02
CA ILE A 13 19.52 6.86 -31.09
C ILE A 13 18.55 6.65 -29.94
N SER A 14 18.21 5.40 -29.59
CA SER A 14 17.32 5.10 -28.47
C SER A 14 17.88 5.60 -27.13
N ILE A 15 19.16 5.39 -26.88
CA ILE A 15 19.86 5.86 -25.67
C ILE A 15 19.86 7.41 -25.63
N ALA A 16 20.13 8.07 -26.77
CA ALA A 16 20.13 9.52 -26.84
C ALA A 16 18.74 10.14 -26.53
N VAL A 17 17.66 9.51 -27.00
CA VAL A 17 16.29 9.95 -26.73
C VAL A 17 15.95 9.79 -25.25
N ILE A 18 16.37 8.69 -24.60
CA ILE A 18 16.14 8.48 -23.17
C ILE A 18 16.89 9.53 -22.34
N ILE A 19 18.16 9.80 -22.65
CA ILE A 19 18.97 10.80 -21.95
C ILE A 19 18.36 12.19 -22.15
N TRP A 20 17.93 12.52 -23.36
CA TRP A 20 17.29 13.82 -23.64
C TRP A 20 15.94 13.97 -22.94
N GLY A 21 15.13 12.90 -22.87
CA GLY A 21 13.89 12.86 -22.12
C GLY A 21 14.10 13.12 -20.63
N PHE A 22 15.10 12.46 -20.03
CA PHE A 22 15.46 12.66 -18.62
C PHE A 22 16.00 14.08 -18.34
N TYR A 23 16.82 14.61 -19.23
CA TYR A 23 17.33 15.99 -19.12
C TYR A 23 16.21 17.03 -19.28
N SER A 24 15.32 16.85 -20.23
CA SER A 24 14.16 17.72 -20.47
C SER A 24 13.18 17.71 -19.30
N TYR A 25 12.94 16.54 -18.70
CA TYR A 25 12.09 16.37 -17.52
C TYR A 25 12.69 17.12 -16.30
N ASN A 26 13.98 16.89 -16.00
CA ASN A 26 14.66 17.59 -14.91
C ASN A 26 14.73 19.11 -15.12
N SER A 27 14.91 19.57 -16.35
CA SER A 27 14.92 20.99 -16.69
C SER A 27 13.56 21.66 -16.44
N ARG A 28 12.44 20.96 -16.72
CA ARG A 28 11.09 21.45 -16.43
C ARG A 28 10.82 21.56 -14.93
N ILE A 29 11.25 20.56 -14.15
CA ILE A 29 11.11 20.59 -12.67
C ILE A 29 11.92 21.77 -12.09
N ASN A 30 13.14 21.96 -12.54
CA ASN A 30 14.01 23.06 -12.07
C ASN A 30 13.49 24.44 -12.48
N ASN A 31 12.76 24.57 -13.58
CA ASN A 31 12.16 25.83 -14.01
C ASN A 31 10.85 26.14 -13.28
N LEU A 32 10.07 25.13 -12.87
CA LEU A 32 8.91 25.31 -11.99
C LEU A 32 9.31 25.77 -10.60
N SER A 33 10.47 25.31 -10.08
CA SER A 33 11.00 25.76 -8.80
C SER A 33 11.60 27.18 -8.83
N LYS A 34 11.85 27.75 -10.02
CA LYS A 34 12.39 29.13 -10.18
C LYS A 34 11.31 30.18 -10.43
N ALA A 35 10.09 29.78 -10.80
CA ALA A 35 9.01 30.73 -11.10
C ALA A 35 8.34 31.34 -9.86
N ASP A 36 8.64 30.86 -8.65
CA ASP A 36 8.05 31.35 -7.40
C ASP A 36 9.03 32.16 -6.51
N LYS A 37 10.06 32.80 -7.14
CA LYS A 37 10.97 33.72 -6.43
C LYS A 37 10.67 35.17 -6.78
N GLY A 38 9.58 35.67 -6.23
CA GLY A 38 9.22 37.07 -6.32
C GLY A 38 8.50 37.58 -5.08
N LYS A 39 9.12 37.49 -3.89
CA LYS A 39 8.99 38.43 -2.75
C LYS A 39 9.92 37.97 -1.63
N GLU A 40 11.08 38.63 -1.54
CA GLU A 40 11.93 38.52 -0.36
C GLU A 40 11.20 39.14 0.84
N VAL A 41 10.98 38.29 1.87
CA VAL A 41 10.97 38.72 3.27
C VAL A 41 12.08 37.92 3.94
N VAL A 42 13.21 38.61 4.21
CA VAL A 42 14.28 38.07 5.01
C VAL A 42 13.72 37.71 6.40
N LYS A 43 13.59 36.42 6.67
CA LYS A 43 13.59 35.87 8.03
C LYS A 43 14.67 34.82 8.12
N ASN A 44 15.77 35.17 8.76
CA ASN A 44 16.67 34.21 9.36
C ASN A 44 15.91 33.31 10.28
N SER A 45 15.73 32.07 9.91
CA SER A 45 15.44 30.97 10.82
C SER A 45 16.04 29.70 10.23
N SER A 46 16.98 29.12 10.99
CA SER A 46 17.36 27.73 10.85
C SER A 46 16.11 26.90 10.68
N GLU A 47 15.80 26.43 9.46
CA GLU A 47 14.75 25.46 9.23
C GLU A 47 15.12 24.15 9.92
N LYS A 48 14.78 24.03 11.20
CA LYS A 48 14.51 22.74 11.80
C LYS A 48 13.37 22.14 10.98
N ASN A 49 13.60 20.98 10.36
CA ASN A 49 12.57 20.12 9.78
C ASN A 49 11.58 19.71 10.89
N GLN A 50 10.66 20.59 11.23
CA GLN A 50 9.65 20.33 12.25
C GLN A 50 8.46 19.72 11.52
N ILE A 51 8.15 18.45 11.80
CA ILE A 51 6.91 17.81 11.35
C ILE A 51 5.77 18.63 11.93
N ASP A 52 4.93 19.19 11.05
CA ASP A 52 3.80 20.03 11.45
C ASP A 52 2.76 19.14 12.16
N LEU A 53 2.36 19.52 13.38
CA LEU A 53 1.37 18.80 14.20
C LEU A 53 -0.06 18.79 13.60
N THR A 54 -0.26 19.42 12.44
CA THR A 54 -1.55 19.40 11.73
C THR A 54 -1.95 18.01 11.24
N TYR A 55 -1.02 17.03 11.20
CA TYR A 55 -1.31 15.65 10.83
C TYR A 55 -2.36 14.99 11.74
N LYS A 56 -2.50 15.43 13.00
CA LYS A 56 -3.42 14.82 13.98
C LYS A 56 -4.89 14.85 13.57
N LYS A 57 -5.26 15.72 12.66
CA LYS A 57 -6.62 15.75 12.10
C LYS A 57 -6.89 14.59 11.13
N TYR A 58 -5.85 14.01 10.53
CA TYR A 58 -5.98 13.01 9.49
C TYR A 58 -5.99 11.56 9.99
N TYR A 59 -5.34 11.23 11.09
CA TYR A 59 -5.23 9.85 11.56
C TYR A 59 -6.37 9.36 12.48
N LYS A 60 -7.45 10.11 12.59
CA LYS A 60 -8.52 9.86 13.59
C LYS A 60 -9.19 8.49 13.44
N ASN A 61 -9.23 7.93 12.23
CA ASN A 61 -9.79 6.61 11.97
C ASN A 61 -8.81 5.46 12.30
N LEU A 62 -7.53 5.78 12.48
CA LEU A 62 -6.56 4.76 12.87
C LEU A 62 -6.78 4.31 14.32
N PRO A 63 -6.46 3.04 14.66
CA PRO A 63 -6.52 2.55 16.02
C PRO A 63 -5.69 3.39 16.97
N LYS A 64 -6.09 3.44 18.24
CA LYS A 64 -5.40 4.28 19.23
C LYS A 64 -3.94 3.89 19.44
N SER A 65 -3.60 2.61 19.37
CA SER A 65 -2.22 2.13 19.44
C SER A 65 -1.38 2.68 18.30
N VAL A 66 -1.91 2.66 17.06
CA VAL A 66 -1.26 3.22 15.87
C VAL A 66 -1.10 4.74 15.98
N GLN A 67 -2.15 5.46 16.46
CA GLN A 67 -2.07 6.91 16.71
C GLN A 67 -0.93 7.23 17.70
N ASN A 68 -0.84 6.48 18.80
CA ASN A 68 0.19 6.67 19.80
C ASN A 68 1.61 6.39 19.25
N LYS A 69 1.76 5.36 18.41
CA LYS A 69 3.03 5.06 17.73
C LYS A 69 3.43 6.21 16.79
N ILE A 70 2.48 6.72 15.98
CA ILE A 70 2.68 7.87 15.10
C ILE A 70 3.12 9.10 15.92
N ASP A 71 2.43 9.40 17.02
CA ASP A 71 2.76 10.54 17.87
C ASP A 71 4.16 10.41 18.48
N ASP A 72 4.56 9.23 18.95
CA ASP A 72 5.91 8.98 19.49
C ASP A 72 7.00 9.23 18.44
N ILE A 73 6.84 8.69 17.23
CA ILE A 73 7.82 8.85 16.15
C ILE A 73 7.89 10.30 15.67
N SER A 74 6.72 10.92 15.42
CA SER A 74 6.63 12.29 14.92
C SER A 74 7.14 13.30 15.94
N SER A 75 6.99 13.06 17.24
CA SER A 75 7.54 13.92 18.30
C SER A 75 9.08 14.01 18.27
N LYS A 76 9.72 12.99 17.70
CA LYS A 76 11.17 12.91 17.49
C LYS A 76 11.62 13.48 16.13
N ASN A 77 10.72 14.14 15.39
CA ASN A 77 10.92 14.64 14.02
C ASN A 77 11.40 13.56 13.04
N LYS A 78 10.89 12.34 13.17
CA LYS A 78 11.17 11.22 12.28
C LYS A 78 9.97 10.92 11.41
N GLU A 79 10.23 10.44 10.19
CA GLU A 79 9.21 9.87 9.33
C GLU A 79 8.68 8.56 9.95
N VAL A 80 7.38 8.33 9.82
CA VAL A 80 6.74 7.07 10.25
C VAL A 80 6.91 6.04 9.14
N THR A 81 7.57 4.93 9.43
CA THR A 81 7.75 3.84 8.45
C THR A 81 6.49 2.97 8.43
N LEU A 82 5.77 3.01 7.30
CA LEU A 82 4.65 2.13 7.00
C LEU A 82 5.12 1.05 6.02
N THR A 83 5.16 -0.19 6.49
CA THR A 83 5.48 -1.33 5.62
C THR A 83 4.20 -2.04 5.22
N CYS A 84 3.91 -2.07 3.92
CA CYS A 84 2.77 -2.75 3.35
C CYS A 84 3.20 -4.11 2.80
N ILE A 85 2.46 -5.17 3.17
CA ILE A 85 2.61 -6.51 2.63
C ILE A 85 1.30 -6.81 1.92
N TRP A 86 1.31 -6.90 0.60
CA TRP A 86 0.11 -7.06 -0.20
C TRP A 86 0.37 -7.65 -1.59
N GLN A 87 -0.70 -8.05 -2.25
CA GLN A 87 -0.68 -8.50 -3.66
C GLN A 87 -0.95 -7.32 -4.62
N SER A 88 -0.59 -6.11 -4.24
CA SER A 88 -0.84 -4.91 -5.04
C SER A 88 0.17 -4.77 -6.17
N ASP A 89 -0.29 -4.29 -7.32
CA ASP A 89 0.62 -3.83 -8.37
C ASP A 89 1.29 -2.49 -8.00
N SER A 90 2.31 -2.12 -8.77
CA SER A 90 3.08 -0.91 -8.52
C SER A 90 2.24 0.37 -8.67
N VAL A 91 1.25 0.38 -9.56
CA VAL A 91 0.41 1.56 -9.84
C VAL A 91 -0.46 1.89 -8.64
N ILE A 92 -1.12 0.88 -8.05
CA ILE A 92 -1.98 1.07 -6.88
C ILE A 92 -1.16 1.47 -5.65
N SER A 93 0.00 0.86 -5.47
CA SER A 93 0.94 1.22 -4.40
C SER A 93 1.39 2.67 -4.49
N GLU A 94 1.72 3.14 -5.70
CA GLU A 94 2.08 4.53 -5.95
C GLU A 94 0.93 5.50 -5.69
N GLN A 95 -0.29 5.17 -6.14
CA GLN A 95 -1.48 5.99 -5.90
C GLN A 95 -1.81 6.11 -4.41
N PHE A 96 -1.69 5.02 -3.65
CA PHE A 96 -1.86 5.05 -2.19
C PHE A 96 -0.83 5.97 -1.53
N GLN A 97 0.44 5.84 -1.91
CA GLN A 97 1.50 6.72 -1.42
C GLN A 97 1.23 8.20 -1.75
N GLN A 98 0.85 8.51 -2.99
CA GLN A 98 0.53 9.87 -3.42
C GLN A 98 -0.67 10.44 -2.64
N ASN A 99 -1.68 9.63 -2.38
CA ASN A 99 -2.83 10.01 -1.57
C ASN A 99 -2.41 10.36 -0.14
N LEU A 100 -1.57 9.57 0.50
CA LEU A 100 -1.07 9.89 1.84
C LEU A 100 -0.21 11.17 1.83
N GLN A 101 0.65 11.35 0.83
CA GLN A 101 1.48 12.55 0.70
C GLN A 101 0.67 13.84 0.54
N LYS A 102 -0.47 13.77 -0.15
CA LYS A 102 -1.38 14.90 -0.32
C LYS A 102 -1.90 15.46 1.02
N TYR A 103 -2.14 14.60 2.00
CA TYR A 103 -2.70 15.00 3.32
C TYR A 103 -1.61 15.26 4.35
N TYR A 104 -0.58 14.42 4.40
CA TYR A 104 0.45 14.45 5.44
C TYR A 104 1.74 15.19 5.02
N GLY A 105 1.91 15.46 3.70
CA GLY A 105 3.16 15.95 3.14
C GLY A 105 4.16 14.84 2.85
N ASN A 106 5.19 15.17 2.06
CA ASN A 106 6.12 14.19 1.47
C ASN A 106 7.08 13.53 2.47
N LYS A 107 7.21 14.09 3.68
CA LYS A 107 8.18 13.66 4.70
C LYS A 107 7.54 13.06 5.93
N PHE A 108 6.26 12.70 5.87
CA PHE A 108 5.57 12.14 7.03
C PHE A 108 5.62 10.61 7.02
N TRP A 109 5.22 9.99 5.90
CA TRP A 109 5.21 8.55 5.72
C TRP A 109 6.40 8.10 4.87
N ASN A 110 7.21 7.19 5.40
CA ASN A 110 8.19 6.41 4.65
C ASN A 110 7.58 5.06 4.31
N ILE A 111 6.95 4.96 3.11
CA ILE A 111 6.23 3.76 2.71
C ILE A 111 7.19 2.75 2.08
N LYS A 112 7.11 1.50 2.54
CA LYS A 112 7.84 0.34 2.03
C LYS A 112 6.85 -0.71 1.56
N ASN A 113 7.04 -1.26 0.37
CA ASN A 113 6.19 -2.29 -0.18
C ASN A 113 6.93 -3.62 -0.25
N ILE A 114 6.30 -4.67 0.27
CA ILE A 114 6.68 -6.06 0.11
C ILE A 114 5.51 -6.71 -0.60
N THR A 115 5.73 -7.17 -1.83
CA THR A 115 4.68 -7.76 -2.65
C THR A 115 4.83 -9.27 -2.69
N TYR A 116 3.70 -9.97 -2.63
CA TYR A 116 3.59 -11.38 -2.93
C TYR A 116 2.73 -11.58 -4.20
N ASN A 117 2.89 -12.71 -4.87
CA ASN A 117 2.25 -12.95 -6.17
C ASN A 117 1.69 -14.37 -6.23
N GLY A 118 0.58 -14.60 -5.55
CA GLY A 118 -0.11 -15.89 -5.53
C GLY A 118 0.31 -16.83 -4.39
N GLU A 119 1.27 -16.43 -3.54
CA GLU A 119 1.67 -17.19 -2.37
C GLU A 119 0.52 -17.30 -1.36
N THR A 120 0.41 -18.47 -0.74
CA THR A 120 -0.48 -18.71 0.41
C THR A 120 0.14 -18.21 1.70
N SER A 121 -0.66 -18.09 2.75
CA SER A 121 -0.16 -17.74 4.09
C SER A 121 0.86 -18.76 4.62
N GLU A 122 0.72 -20.06 4.29
CA GLU A 122 1.73 -21.07 4.64
C GLU A 122 3.06 -20.84 3.93
N GLN A 123 3.02 -20.45 2.66
CA GLN A 123 4.23 -20.14 1.89
C GLN A 123 4.91 -18.89 2.42
N LEU A 124 4.17 -17.79 2.66
CA LEU A 124 4.72 -16.57 3.26
C LEU A 124 5.36 -16.85 4.64
N LEU A 125 4.75 -17.73 5.44
CA LEU A 125 5.30 -18.15 6.73
C LEU A 125 6.58 -18.97 6.54
N ALA A 126 6.61 -19.91 5.61
CA ALA A 126 7.78 -20.72 5.30
C ALA A 126 8.96 -19.89 4.76
N GLU A 127 8.68 -18.87 3.99
CA GLU A 127 9.66 -17.91 3.46
C GLU A 127 10.12 -16.88 4.48
N LYS A 128 9.49 -16.86 5.67
CA LYS A 128 9.80 -15.92 6.74
C LYS A 128 9.73 -14.47 6.29
N VAL A 129 8.59 -14.10 5.68
CA VAL A 129 8.36 -12.74 5.17
C VAL A 129 8.57 -11.66 6.23
N GLU A 130 8.39 -12.00 7.52
CA GLU A 130 8.67 -11.12 8.65
C GLU A 130 10.13 -10.62 8.69
N ASN A 131 11.08 -11.38 8.15
CA ASN A 131 12.48 -10.93 8.06
C ASN A 131 12.66 -9.79 7.04
N GLN A 132 11.91 -9.83 5.94
CA GLN A 132 11.90 -8.74 4.97
C GLN A 132 11.26 -7.49 5.59
N VAL A 133 10.18 -7.68 6.36
CA VAL A 133 9.51 -6.60 7.09
C VAL A 133 10.44 -5.98 8.13
N LEU A 134 11.10 -6.81 8.94
CA LEU A 134 12.07 -6.34 9.95
C LEU A 134 13.19 -5.49 9.32
N ALA A 135 13.66 -5.87 8.14
CA ALA A 135 14.69 -5.12 7.42
C ALA A 135 14.26 -3.70 7.02
N THR A 136 12.95 -3.43 6.94
CA THR A 136 12.43 -2.08 6.67
C THR A 136 12.39 -1.19 7.92
N ASN A 137 12.60 -1.76 9.11
CA ASN A 137 12.47 -1.09 10.40
C ASN A 137 11.09 -0.42 10.58
N PRO A 138 9.98 -1.18 10.55
CA PRO A 138 8.64 -0.65 10.48
C PRO A 138 8.16 -0.07 11.83
N ASP A 139 7.40 1.02 11.76
CA ASP A 139 6.62 1.54 12.88
C ASP A 139 5.18 1.00 12.83
N VAL A 140 4.65 0.87 11.61
CA VAL A 140 3.33 0.34 11.31
C VAL A 140 3.45 -0.66 10.17
N VAL A 141 2.77 -1.79 10.28
CA VAL A 141 2.63 -2.78 9.20
C VAL A 141 1.18 -2.82 8.76
N LEU A 142 0.95 -2.67 7.47
CA LEU A 142 -0.32 -2.99 6.82
C LEU A 142 -0.18 -4.36 6.15
N TYR A 143 -0.83 -5.36 6.70
CA TYR A 143 -0.79 -6.73 6.21
C TYR A 143 -2.09 -7.09 5.48
N GLU A 144 -1.99 -7.38 4.20
CA GLU A 144 -3.05 -8.02 3.44
C GLU A 144 -2.91 -9.53 3.58
N ALA A 145 -3.87 -10.14 4.28
CA ALA A 145 -3.91 -11.59 4.41
C ALA A 145 -4.27 -12.24 3.06
N PRO A 146 -3.48 -13.21 2.56
CA PRO A 146 -3.67 -13.81 1.24
C PRO A 146 -4.85 -14.80 1.21
N LEU A 147 -5.99 -14.42 1.77
CA LEU A 147 -7.15 -15.29 1.96
C LEU A 147 -7.71 -15.86 0.64
N PHE A 148 -7.59 -15.07 -0.44
CA PHE A 148 -8.03 -15.54 -1.76
C PHE A 148 -7.13 -16.68 -2.28
N ASN A 149 -5.81 -16.56 -2.12
CA ASN A 149 -4.87 -17.61 -2.50
C ASN A 149 -5.02 -18.83 -1.60
N ASP A 150 -5.22 -18.60 -0.30
CA ASP A 150 -5.46 -19.66 0.69
C ASP A 150 -6.73 -20.45 0.34
N ASN A 151 -7.84 -19.77 0.06
CA ASN A 151 -9.13 -20.40 -0.26
C ASN A 151 -9.05 -21.40 -1.43
N GLN A 152 -8.10 -21.24 -2.33
CA GLN A 152 -7.93 -22.11 -3.47
C GLN A 152 -6.97 -23.28 -3.23
N ASN A 153 -6.07 -23.17 -2.24
CA ASN A 153 -4.87 -23.99 -2.14
C ASN A 153 -4.70 -24.71 -0.81
N ILE A 154 -5.29 -24.20 0.28
CA ILE A 154 -5.14 -24.78 1.62
C ILE A 154 -6.47 -24.82 2.38
N GLU A 155 -6.55 -25.67 3.40
CA GLU A 155 -7.70 -25.79 4.26
C GLU A 155 -7.95 -24.52 5.09
N ALA A 156 -9.21 -24.16 5.32
CA ALA A 156 -9.59 -22.93 6.03
C ALA A 156 -8.97 -22.80 7.45
N THR A 157 -8.81 -23.93 8.14
CA THR A 157 -8.14 -23.96 9.45
C THR A 157 -6.66 -23.71 9.35
N ALA A 158 -5.98 -24.24 8.34
CA ALA A 158 -4.58 -24.00 8.05
C ALA A 158 -4.34 -22.52 7.67
N SER A 159 -5.17 -21.98 6.78
CA SER A 159 -5.16 -20.56 6.41
C SER A 159 -5.24 -19.65 7.64
N ARG A 160 -6.23 -19.88 8.51
CA ARG A 160 -6.38 -19.09 9.73
C ARG A 160 -5.15 -19.19 10.64
N THR A 161 -4.67 -20.41 10.92
CA THR A 161 -3.52 -20.62 11.79
C THR A 161 -2.26 -19.95 11.26
N SER A 162 -1.99 -20.09 9.95
CA SER A 162 -0.81 -19.48 9.31
C SER A 162 -0.89 -17.96 9.30
N ASN A 163 -2.05 -17.38 9.00
CA ASN A 163 -2.24 -15.94 9.08
C ASN A 163 -2.09 -15.40 10.51
N GLU A 164 -2.66 -16.06 11.52
CA GLU A 164 -2.49 -15.67 12.94
C GLU A 164 -1.02 -15.74 13.37
N GLN A 165 -0.27 -16.74 12.91
CA GLN A 165 1.16 -16.86 13.18
C GLN A 165 1.95 -15.74 12.48
N LEU A 166 1.66 -15.45 11.19
CA LEU A 166 2.27 -14.34 10.45
C LEU A 166 2.05 -13.01 11.18
N ILE A 167 0.81 -12.71 11.56
CA ILE A 167 0.48 -11.48 12.27
C ILE A 167 1.26 -11.40 13.61
N THR A 168 1.38 -12.51 14.31
CA THR A 168 2.16 -12.58 15.55
C THR A 168 3.63 -12.32 15.31
N ASN A 169 4.21 -12.91 14.25
CA ASN A 169 5.60 -12.69 13.87
C ASN A 169 5.83 -11.22 13.47
N LEU A 170 4.90 -10.63 12.68
CA LEU A 170 4.95 -9.22 12.30
C LEU A 170 4.87 -8.28 13.51
N ALA A 171 3.98 -8.56 14.46
CA ALA A 171 3.88 -7.79 15.70
C ALA A 171 5.15 -7.90 16.57
N SER A 172 5.86 -9.03 16.51
CA SER A 172 7.12 -9.23 17.25
C SER A 172 8.25 -8.31 16.77
N THR A 173 8.13 -7.68 15.61
CA THR A 173 9.06 -6.65 15.14
C THR A 173 8.99 -5.35 15.97
N GLY A 174 7.97 -5.19 16.80
CA GLY A 174 7.68 -3.97 17.56
C GLY A 174 6.82 -2.96 16.80
N ALA A 175 6.37 -3.29 15.59
CA ALA A 175 5.43 -2.49 14.82
C ALA A 175 3.98 -2.71 15.27
N GLU A 176 3.14 -1.68 15.06
CA GLU A 176 1.69 -1.83 15.14
C GLU A 176 1.18 -2.49 13.85
N VAL A 177 0.45 -3.59 13.96
CA VAL A 177 -0.04 -4.35 12.80
C VAL A 177 -1.52 -4.05 12.57
N ILE A 178 -1.84 -3.64 11.35
CA ILE A 178 -3.21 -3.48 10.83
C ILE A 178 -3.41 -4.55 9.77
N VAL A 179 -4.52 -5.27 9.83
CA VAL A 179 -4.82 -6.37 8.92
C VAL A 179 -5.94 -5.99 7.97
N GLN A 180 -5.84 -6.38 6.72
CA GLN A 180 -6.92 -6.33 5.75
C GLN A 180 -7.04 -7.68 5.01
N PRO A 181 -8.21 -8.03 4.43
CA PRO A 181 -8.35 -9.21 3.58
C PRO A 181 -7.77 -8.95 2.18
N SER A 182 -7.57 -10.00 1.40
CA SER A 182 -7.49 -9.89 -0.06
C SER A 182 -8.82 -9.35 -0.64
N PRO A 183 -8.84 -8.82 -1.88
CA PRO A 183 -10.06 -8.29 -2.49
C PRO A 183 -11.24 -9.28 -2.52
N PRO A 184 -12.50 -8.80 -2.46
CA PRO A 184 -13.67 -9.64 -2.66
C PRO A 184 -13.71 -10.19 -4.09
N ILE A 185 -14.58 -11.17 -4.34
CA ILE A 185 -14.83 -11.73 -5.68
C ILE A 185 -16.32 -11.67 -6.02
N TYR A 186 -16.64 -11.58 -7.32
CA TYR A 186 -18.02 -11.69 -7.78
C TYR A 186 -18.55 -13.10 -7.57
N GLY A 187 -19.78 -13.23 -7.05
CA GLY A 187 -20.48 -14.52 -6.90
C GLY A 187 -19.86 -15.48 -5.89
N GLY A 188 -18.88 -15.07 -5.09
CA GLY A 188 -18.22 -15.93 -4.11
C GLY A 188 -19.16 -16.56 -3.10
N VAL A 189 -18.97 -17.85 -2.80
CA VAL A 189 -19.79 -18.60 -1.83
C VAL A 189 -18.94 -18.98 -0.61
N VAL A 190 -17.84 -19.67 -0.81
CA VAL A 190 -16.96 -20.17 0.26
C VAL A 190 -16.04 -19.09 0.77
N TYR A 191 -15.40 -18.36 -0.12
CA TYR A 191 -14.42 -17.34 0.21
C TYR A 191 -14.94 -16.24 1.17
N PRO A 192 -16.16 -15.65 0.97
CA PRO A 192 -16.71 -14.70 1.93
C PRO A 192 -16.95 -15.27 3.33
N VAL A 193 -17.27 -16.58 3.42
CA VAL A 193 -17.44 -17.24 4.72
C VAL A 193 -16.09 -17.39 5.44
N GLN A 194 -15.05 -17.74 4.72
CA GLN A 194 -13.69 -17.84 5.28
C GLN A 194 -13.17 -16.48 5.73
N GLU A 195 -13.40 -15.42 4.95
CA GLU A 195 -13.03 -14.04 5.32
C GLU A 195 -13.74 -13.63 6.62
N GLU A 196 -15.03 -13.81 6.72
CA GLU A 196 -15.79 -13.45 7.94
C GLU A 196 -15.29 -14.24 9.17
N GLN A 197 -14.99 -15.53 9.03
CA GLN A 197 -14.41 -16.33 10.10
C GLN A 197 -13.03 -15.85 10.52
N PHE A 198 -12.19 -15.47 9.56
CA PHE A 198 -10.89 -14.90 9.83
C PHE A 198 -11.00 -13.55 10.54
N LYS A 199 -11.83 -12.65 10.05
CA LYS A 199 -12.11 -11.35 10.67
C LYS A 199 -12.60 -11.52 12.12
N GLN A 200 -13.52 -12.45 12.38
CA GLN A 200 -13.99 -12.74 13.74
C GLN A 200 -12.88 -13.25 14.64
N SER A 201 -11.94 -14.04 14.14
CA SER A 201 -10.80 -14.55 14.92
C SER A 201 -9.82 -13.44 15.34
N LEU A 202 -9.76 -12.35 14.59
CA LEU A 202 -8.86 -11.21 14.85
C LEU A 202 -9.50 -10.09 15.68
N SER A 203 -10.82 -9.98 15.73
CA SER A 203 -11.60 -8.80 16.10
C SER A 203 -11.29 -8.18 17.47
N THR A 204 -10.65 -8.91 18.37
CA THR A 204 -10.28 -8.40 19.71
C THR A 204 -8.78 -8.15 19.88
N LYS A 205 -7.95 -8.64 18.97
CA LYS A 205 -6.49 -8.62 19.14
C LYS A 205 -5.78 -7.67 18.16
N TYR A 206 -6.24 -7.63 16.93
CA TYR A 206 -5.62 -6.82 15.88
C TYR A 206 -6.67 -5.98 15.14
N PRO A 207 -6.34 -4.72 14.82
CA PRO A 207 -7.19 -3.89 13.97
C PRO A 207 -7.40 -4.52 12.60
N TYR A 208 -8.65 -4.58 12.17
CA TYR A 208 -9.04 -5.12 10.87
C TYR A 208 -9.72 -4.07 10.00
N ILE A 209 -9.27 -3.91 8.76
CA ILE A 209 -9.86 -2.99 7.79
C ILE A 209 -10.90 -3.76 6.98
N ASP A 210 -12.17 -3.55 7.33
CA ASP A 210 -13.32 -4.16 6.65
C ASP A 210 -13.75 -3.31 5.45
N TYR A 211 -12.94 -3.28 4.41
CA TYR A 211 -13.25 -2.50 3.21
C TYR A 211 -14.27 -3.19 2.27
N TRP A 212 -14.56 -4.48 2.47
CA TRP A 212 -15.55 -5.20 1.67
C TRP A 212 -16.94 -4.60 1.78
N ALA A 213 -17.27 -3.98 2.92
CA ALA A 213 -18.53 -3.27 3.12
C ALA A 213 -18.74 -2.07 2.16
N SER A 214 -17.68 -1.62 1.47
CA SER A 214 -17.76 -0.56 0.46
C SER A 214 -18.06 -1.07 -0.95
N TYR A 215 -18.03 -2.40 -1.14
CA TYR A 215 -18.38 -3.00 -2.42
C TYR A 215 -19.89 -3.28 -2.50
N PRO A 216 -20.48 -3.30 -3.71
CA PRO A 216 -21.87 -3.70 -3.91
C PRO A 216 -22.14 -5.15 -3.49
N ASP A 217 -23.42 -5.54 -3.47
CA ASP A 217 -23.79 -6.97 -3.26
C ASP A 217 -23.03 -7.85 -4.23
N LYS A 218 -22.42 -8.92 -3.70
CA LYS A 218 -21.51 -9.80 -4.44
C LYS A 218 -22.13 -10.47 -5.69
N ASN A 219 -23.45 -10.49 -5.81
CA ASN A 219 -24.16 -11.08 -6.94
C ASN A 219 -24.77 -10.02 -7.87
N SER A 220 -24.57 -8.73 -7.60
CA SER A 220 -25.14 -7.65 -8.41
C SER A 220 -24.33 -7.39 -9.69
N ASP A 221 -24.99 -6.79 -10.69
CA ASP A 221 -24.31 -6.37 -11.92
C ASP A 221 -23.30 -5.22 -11.64
N GLU A 222 -23.56 -4.38 -10.65
CA GLU A 222 -22.65 -3.35 -10.19
C GLU A 222 -21.35 -3.97 -9.66
N MET A 223 -21.44 -5.04 -8.86
CA MET A 223 -20.26 -5.76 -8.38
C MET A 223 -19.50 -6.39 -9.54
N LYS A 224 -20.22 -7.04 -10.48
CA LYS A 224 -19.61 -7.64 -11.67
C LYS A 224 -18.83 -6.62 -12.51
N GLY A 225 -19.35 -5.39 -12.63
CA GLY A 225 -18.71 -4.30 -13.34
C GLY A 225 -17.38 -3.78 -12.73
N LEU A 226 -17.03 -4.23 -11.53
CA LEU A 226 -15.78 -3.89 -10.85
C LEU A 226 -14.62 -4.86 -11.15
N PHE A 227 -14.86 -5.87 -11.98
CA PHE A 227 -13.87 -6.89 -12.34
C PHE A 227 -13.51 -6.82 -13.82
N SER A 228 -12.34 -7.38 -14.13
CA SER A 228 -11.93 -7.62 -15.50
C SER A 228 -12.87 -8.63 -16.16
N ASP A 229 -13.22 -8.39 -17.44
CA ASP A 229 -14.09 -9.28 -18.21
C ASP A 229 -13.29 -10.47 -18.77
N ASP A 230 -12.82 -11.31 -17.86
CA ASP A 230 -12.06 -12.55 -18.14
C ASP A 230 -12.95 -13.80 -18.06
N GLY A 231 -14.26 -13.62 -17.84
CA GLY A 231 -15.24 -14.69 -17.64
C GLY A 231 -15.19 -15.32 -16.25
N VAL A 232 -14.21 -14.97 -15.41
CA VAL A 232 -14.02 -15.52 -14.06
C VAL A 232 -14.33 -14.48 -12.96
N TYR A 233 -14.20 -13.20 -13.27
CA TYR A 233 -14.51 -12.05 -12.39
C TYR A 233 -13.84 -12.12 -11.02
N ARG A 234 -12.53 -12.36 -11.02
CA ARG A 234 -11.70 -12.47 -9.81
C ARG A 234 -10.67 -11.36 -9.66
N THR A 235 -10.30 -10.73 -10.78
CA THR A 235 -9.34 -9.63 -10.81
C THR A 235 -10.08 -8.31 -10.90
N LEU A 236 -9.86 -7.42 -9.93
CA LEU A 236 -10.43 -6.07 -9.96
C LEU A 236 -9.91 -5.29 -11.17
N ASN A 237 -10.81 -4.56 -11.82
CA ASN A 237 -10.43 -3.54 -12.80
C ASN A 237 -10.13 -2.20 -12.10
N ASP A 238 -9.83 -1.15 -12.87
CA ASP A 238 -9.52 0.18 -12.32
C ASP A 238 -10.63 0.73 -11.41
N SER A 239 -11.90 0.47 -11.74
CA SER A 239 -13.04 0.89 -10.93
C SER A 239 -13.12 0.13 -9.60
N GLY A 240 -12.86 -1.18 -9.63
CA GLY A 240 -12.80 -2.01 -8.43
C GLY A 240 -11.63 -1.64 -7.53
N ASN A 241 -10.46 -1.42 -8.12
CA ASN A 241 -9.27 -0.95 -7.41
C ASN A 241 -9.50 0.43 -6.79
N LYS A 242 -10.25 1.30 -7.46
CA LYS A 242 -10.58 2.63 -6.93
C LYS A 242 -11.45 2.54 -5.67
N VAL A 243 -12.39 1.59 -5.58
CA VAL A 243 -13.20 1.39 -4.35
C VAL A 243 -12.28 1.09 -3.16
N TRP A 244 -11.34 0.17 -3.32
CA TRP A 244 -10.35 -0.14 -2.29
C TRP A 244 -9.48 1.08 -1.96
N LEU A 245 -8.93 1.75 -2.98
CA LEU A 245 -8.04 2.89 -2.80
C LEU A 245 -8.72 4.06 -2.05
N ASP A 246 -9.97 4.36 -2.39
CA ASP A 246 -10.75 5.39 -1.72
C ASP A 246 -10.99 5.03 -0.25
N TYR A 247 -11.33 3.77 0.03
CA TYR A 247 -11.56 3.31 1.40
C TYR A 247 -10.28 3.36 2.24
N ILE A 248 -9.17 2.79 1.75
CA ILE A 248 -7.91 2.76 2.51
C ILE A 248 -7.36 4.18 2.71
N THR A 249 -7.50 5.06 1.71
CA THR A 249 -7.14 6.47 1.84
C THR A 249 -7.94 7.13 2.95
N LYS A 250 -9.27 6.97 2.95
CA LYS A 250 -10.14 7.52 3.99
C LYS A 250 -9.82 6.95 5.37
N TYR A 251 -9.48 5.66 5.46
CA TYR A 251 -9.08 5.04 6.72
C TYR A 251 -7.83 5.71 7.30
N PHE A 252 -6.82 5.98 6.48
CA PHE A 252 -5.58 6.61 6.90
C PHE A 252 -5.67 8.14 7.03
N THR A 253 -6.62 8.81 6.38
CA THR A 253 -6.67 10.28 6.33
C THR A 253 -7.88 10.90 7.03
N ALA A 254 -8.86 10.11 7.45
CA ALA A 254 -10.12 10.54 8.06
C ALA A 254 -10.91 11.58 7.22
N ASN A 255 -10.77 11.50 5.87
CA ASN A 255 -11.37 12.43 4.91
C ASN A 255 -12.33 11.71 3.96
#